data_319720f6aa281c01a7dca1e8b2cada79
#
_entry.id   319720f6aa281c01a7dca1e8b2cada79
#
_cell.length_a   1.000
_cell.length_b   1.000
_cell.length_c   1.000
_cell.angle_alpha   90.00
_cell.angle_beta   90.00
_cell.angle_gamma   90.00
#
_symmetry.space_group_name_H-M   'P 1'
#
loop_
_entity.id
_entity.type
_entity.pdbx_description
1 polymer ?
#
loop_
_entity_poly.entity_id
_entity_poly.type
_entity_poly.pdbx_seq_one_letter_code
_entity_poly.pdbx_strand_id
1 'polypeptide(L)'
;MDNQDRGSARTSRRQFISVAGLAATAVITLATSSTAGAAGPTAPNPGSRVGDPAEAQAVQRVAETLLNSGVPGLAFAIVKPDEKNRKASVTTTYHYGQADVENGVRVTPRTQFEIASETKTFTAALLAKLISRGEVGLDDLASKYSDGNPLPKGIGGEEITLRQLVTHRSGLSDDPPNLSAGCADPTRSCTDEKAKYTRNMLWKGLQDAGALEFAPGSHWLYSDFGFGLLGTLMADKIIPGQEKPPFAAAVAREITDPLGMMGTVIETKATDLAVPYHLDGTRAPLWNNTGAIAGGGGLVSTAEDMSIWAATTLGYGNNPLKPVLTSMLEQIDTQAPENPAFGMGMAWQLQPPTPNFPQRFAKKNGDSSGSNCITLLVPDSGWSITILANGGNAAMIDPAAVNLMHDLVPRQPIFGSSTGSSSGSDVGFQTGSFG
;
A
#
# COMPACT_ATOMS: atom_id res chain seq x y z
N MET A 1 26.29 36.36 45.60
CA MET A 1 26.26 36.95 44.25
C MET A 1 26.40 35.78 43.31
N ASP A 2 25.31 35.03 43.08
CA ASP A 2 24.25 35.24 42.09
C ASP A 2 24.79 35.27 40.66
N ASN A 3 24.62 34.22 39.96
CA ASN A 3 23.72 34.20 38.80
C ASN A 3 23.40 32.77 38.34
N GLN A 4 22.14 32.46 38.38
CA GLN A 4 21.53 31.31 37.77
C GLN A 4 21.37 31.57 36.26
N ASP A 5 21.71 30.59 35.44
CA ASP A 5 21.20 30.60 34.09
C ASP A 5 20.44 29.27 33.82
N ARG A 6 19.13 29.41 33.68
CA ARG A 6 18.18 28.34 33.38
C ARG A 6 18.10 28.18 31.88
N GLY A 7 18.68 27.12 31.34
CA GLY A 7 18.44 26.67 29.96
C GLY A 7 17.05 26.07 29.83
N SER A 8 16.15 26.76 29.15
CA SER A 8 14.81 26.29 28.83
C SER A 8 14.81 25.19 27.78
N ALA A 9 14.45 24.00 28.20
CA ALA A 9 14.10 22.93 27.27
C ALA A 9 12.80 23.32 26.48
N ARG A 10 12.94 23.57 25.19
CA ARG A 10 11.81 23.70 24.27
C ARG A 10 11.27 22.31 23.97
N THR A 11 10.26 21.91 24.68
CA THR A 11 9.37 20.81 24.30
C THR A 11 8.57 21.23 23.07
N SER A 12 8.92 20.68 21.91
CA SER A 12 8.08 20.78 20.71
C SER A 12 6.85 19.88 20.91
N ARG A 13 5.73 20.46 21.26
CA ARG A 13 4.42 19.81 21.18
C ARG A 13 4.09 19.62 19.70
N ARG A 14 4.38 18.47 19.11
CA ARG A 14 3.71 18.01 17.91
C ARG A 14 2.30 17.55 18.30
N GLN A 15 1.31 18.22 17.73
CA GLN A 15 -0.10 17.86 17.90
C GLN A 15 -0.34 16.49 17.29
N PHE A 16 -0.81 15.56 18.11
CA PHE A 16 -1.40 14.31 17.67
C PHE A 16 -2.68 14.62 16.92
N ILE A 17 -2.70 14.39 15.62
CA ILE A 17 -3.95 14.33 14.85
C ILE A 17 -4.46 12.90 14.96
N SER A 18 -5.34 12.70 15.91
CA SER A 18 -6.21 11.52 15.96
C SER A 18 -7.16 11.58 14.77
N VAL A 19 -6.99 10.69 13.80
CA VAL A 19 -7.96 10.52 12.72
C VAL A 19 -9.12 9.68 13.24
N ALA A 20 -9.97 10.30 14.06
CA ALA A 20 -11.30 9.78 14.30
C ALA A 20 -12.15 10.08 13.07
N GLY A 21 -12.74 9.04 12.48
CA GLY A 21 -13.59 9.16 11.30
C GLY A 21 -14.79 10.06 11.53
N LEU A 22 -14.78 11.23 10.90
CA LEU A 22 -15.95 12.06 10.68
C LEU A 22 -16.13 12.17 9.16
N ALA A 23 -17.22 11.58 8.69
CA ALA A 23 -17.75 11.89 7.36
C ALA A 23 -18.23 13.34 7.37
N ALA A 24 -17.35 14.28 7.06
CA ALA A 24 -17.70 15.66 6.81
C ALA A 24 -17.83 15.84 5.31
N THR A 25 -19.05 16.14 4.87
CA THR A 25 -19.35 16.62 3.53
C THR A 25 -18.71 18.00 3.39
N ALA A 26 -17.50 18.07 2.88
CA ALA A 26 -16.85 19.32 2.54
C ALA A 26 -17.42 19.81 1.21
N VAL A 27 -18.25 20.83 1.27
CA VAL A 27 -18.61 21.64 0.10
C VAL A 27 -17.38 22.50 -0.24
N ILE A 28 -16.62 22.10 -1.26
CA ILE A 28 -15.51 22.90 -1.78
C ILE A 28 -16.09 24.00 -2.67
N THR A 29 -16.07 25.22 -2.19
CA THR A 29 -16.33 26.40 -3.01
C THR A 29 -15.07 26.70 -3.82
N LEU A 30 -15.07 26.35 -5.10
CA LEU A 30 -13.99 26.65 -6.03
C LEU A 30 -14.00 28.17 -6.37
N ALA A 31 -12.92 28.83 -5.98
CA ALA A 31 -12.62 30.17 -6.54
C ALA A 31 -12.06 29.96 -7.96
N THR A 32 -12.82 30.43 -8.95
CA THR A 32 -12.43 30.42 -10.36
C THR A 32 -11.47 31.54 -10.65
N SER A 33 -10.23 31.22 -11.04
CA SER A 33 -9.41 32.12 -11.84
C SER A 33 -8.51 31.29 -12.76
N SER A 34 -8.87 31.21 -14.00
CA SER A 34 -8.09 31.34 -15.24
C SER A 34 -8.79 30.60 -16.37
N THR A 35 -8.98 31.31 -17.43
CA THR A 35 -9.52 30.88 -18.72
C THR A 35 -8.56 29.86 -19.38
N ALA A 36 -8.68 28.59 -19.02
CA ALA A 36 -8.28 27.52 -19.90
C ALA A 36 -9.54 27.09 -20.66
N GLY A 37 -9.45 27.10 -22.00
CA GLY A 37 -10.54 26.70 -22.86
C GLY A 37 -11.11 25.37 -22.45
N ALA A 38 -12.45 25.24 -22.47
CA ALA A 38 -13.13 23.99 -22.17
C ALA A 38 -12.58 22.87 -23.08
N ALA A 39 -11.66 22.08 -22.54
CA ALA A 39 -11.24 20.83 -23.18
C ALA A 39 -12.49 19.94 -23.21
N GLY A 40 -12.87 19.45 -24.39
CA GLY A 40 -13.90 18.44 -24.53
C GLY A 40 -13.53 17.18 -23.73
N PRO A 41 -14.47 16.22 -23.55
CA PRO A 41 -14.26 15.05 -22.72
C PRO A 41 -12.94 14.35 -23.06
N THR A 42 -12.10 14.17 -22.07
CA THR A 42 -10.75 13.60 -22.24
C THR A 42 -10.84 12.10 -22.49
N ALA A 43 -10.69 11.68 -23.73
CA ALA A 43 -10.64 10.26 -24.06
C ALA A 43 -9.42 9.59 -23.43
N PRO A 44 -9.50 8.28 -23.05
CA PRO A 44 -8.36 7.54 -22.59
C PRO A 44 -7.23 7.49 -23.62
N ASN A 45 -5.99 7.46 -23.15
CA ASN A 45 -4.81 7.33 -24.01
C ASN A 45 -4.81 6.00 -24.78
N PRO A 46 -4.13 5.92 -25.94
CA PRO A 46 -3.98 4.68 -26.69
C PRO A 46 -3.42 3.53 -25.84
N GLY A 47 -3.94 2.33 -26.09
CA GLY A 47 -3.57 1.12 -25.35
C GLY A 47 -4.46 0.80 -24.14
N SER A 48 -5.39 1.70 -23.76
CA SER A 48 -6.39 1.43 -22.74
C SER A 48 -7.30 0.27 -23.15
N ARG A 49 -7.63 -0.62 -22.19
CA ARG A 49 -8.62 -1.70 -22.32
C ARG A 49 -9.93 -1.23 -21.71
N VAL A 50 -10.72 -0.54 -22.51
CA VAL A 50 -11.94 0.13 -22.04
C VAL A 50 -13.07 -0.89 -21.81
N GLY A 51 -13.76 -0.76 -20.67
CA GLY A 51 -14.93 -1.57 -20.31
C GLY A 51 -16.21 -1.19 -21.06
N ASP A 52 -17.34 -1.54 -20.47
CA ASP A 52 -18.64 -1.10 -20.99
C ASP A 52 -18.80 0.43 -20.89
N PRO A 53 -19.78 1.01 -21.62
CA PRO A 53 -19.93 2.47 -21.65
C PRO A 53 -20.17 3.14 -20.27
N ALA A 54 -20.85 2.45 -19.34
CA ALA A 54 -21.14 2.99 -18.02
C ALA A 54 -19.86 3.04 -17.17
N GLU A 55 -19.07 1.95 -17.20
CA GLU A 55 -17.76 1.90 -16.55
C GLU A 55 -16.83 2.97 -17.13
N ALA A 56 -16.72 3.04 -18.46
CA ALA A 56 -15.86 4.02 -19.13
C ALA A 56 -16.24 5.44 -18.75
N GLN A 57 -17.51 5.76 -18.68
CA GLN A 57 -18.00 7.09 -18.30
C GLN A 57 -17.70 7.40 -16.82
N ALA A 58 -17.83 6.43 -15.91
CA ALA A 58 -17.52 6.61 -14.50
C ALA A 58 -16.02 6.88 -14.30
N VAL A 59 -15.16 6.07 -14.92
CA VAL A 59 -13.70 6.27 -14.87
C VAL A 59 -13.31 7.60 -15.47
N GLN A 60 -13.90 7.98 -16.61
CA GLN A 60 -13.60 9.26 -17.27
C GLN A 60 -13.95 10.45 -16.38
N ARG A 61 -15.11 10.46 -15.72
CA ARG A 61 -15.48 11.56 -14.78
C ARG A 61 -14.45 11.72 -13.66
N VAL A 62 -13.97 10.61 -13.08
CA VAL A 62 -12.94 10.65 -12.03
C VAL A 62 -11.61 11.14 -12.60
N ALA A 63 -11.22 10.63 -13.77
CA ALA A 63 -9.98 11.06 -14.42
C ALA A 63 -10.00 12.57 -14.73
N GLU A 64 -11.08 13.08 -15.30
CA GLU A 64 -11.24 14.52 -15.59
C GLU A 64 -11.17 15.37 -14.32
N THR A 65 -11.79 14.92 -13.24
CA THR A 65 -11.75 15.63 -11.95
C THR A 65 -10.32 15.72 -11.43
N LEU A 66 -9.57 14.64 -11.45
CA LEU A 66 -8.18 14.60 -10.97
C LEU A 66 -7.22 15.38 -11.87
N LEU A 67 -7.34 15.23 -13.20
CA LEU A 67 -6.53 15.99 -14.16
C LEU A 67 -6.77 17.50 -14.02
N ASN A 68 -8.04 17.94 -13.90
CA ASN A 68 -8.39 19.34 -13.70
C ASN A 68 -7.94 19.88 -12.33
N SER A 69 -7.67 19.01 -11.39
CA SER A 69 -7.09 19.35 -10.07
C SER A 69 -5.56 19.36 -10.06
N GLY A 70 -4.91 19.20 -11.23
CA GLY A 70 -3.48 19.32 -11.39
C GLY A 70 -2.71 17.99 -11.33
N VAL A 71 -3.37 16.83 -11.30
CA VAL A 71 -2.70 15.53 -11.43
C VAL A 71 -2.30 15.32 -12.89
N PRO A 72 -0.99 15.18 -13.23
CA PRO A 72 -0.58 15.17 -14.63
C PRO A 72 -0.96 13.90 -15.40
N GLY A 73 -0.88 12.75 -14.75
CA GLY A 73 -1.10 11.45 -15.38
C GLY A 73 -1.70 10.43 -14.43
N LEU A 74 -2.55 9.57 -14.99
CA LEU A 74 -3.35 8.59 -14.26
C LEU A 74 -3.40 7.26 -15.01
N ALA A 75 -3.34 6.17 -14.26
CA ALA A 75 -3.72 4.86 -14.76
C ALA A 75 -4.73 4.21 -13.80
N PHE A 76 -5.74 3.58 -14.36
CA PHE A 76 -6.78 2.85 -13.62
C PHE A 76 -6.75 1.39 -13.99
N ALA A 77 -6.99 0.52 -13.02
CA ALA A 77 -7.31 -0.88 -13.26
C ALA A 77 -8.60 -1.24 -12.53
N ILE A 78 -9.55 -1.79 -13.27
CA ILE A 78 -10.83 -2.30 -12.75
C ILE A 78 -10.85 -3.81 -12.95
N VAL A 79 -11.07 -4.55 -11.89
CA VAL A 79 -11.27 -6.00 -11.91
C VAL A 79 -12.70 -6.27 -11.47
N LYS A 80 -13.43 -7.07 -12.25
CA LYS A 80 -14.81 -7.46 -11.92
C LYS A 80 -15.08 -8.92 -12.31
N PRO A 81 -16.08 -9.58 -11.70
CA PRO A 81 -16.46 -10.91 -12.11
C PRO A 81 -16.84 -10.96 -13.58
N ASP A 82 -16.46 -12.02 -14.29
CA ASP A 82 -17.01 -12.30 -15.60
C ASP A 82 -18.48 -12.73 -15.44
N GLU A 83 -19.39 -12.09 -16.15
CA GLU A 83 -20.83 -12.35 -16.07
C GLU A 83 -21.19 -13.79 -16.49
N LYS A 84 -20.42 -14.37 -17.42
CA LYS A 84 -20.63 -15.73 -17.96
C LYS A 84 -19.93 -16.79 -17.12
N ASN A 85 -18.85 -16.44 -16.45
CA ASN A 85 -18.05 -17.33 -15.61
C ASN A 85 -17.55 -16.62 -14.36
N ARG A 86 -18.35 -16.59 -13.31
CA ARG A 86 -18.01 -15.92 -12.05
C ARG A 86 -16.73 -16.41 -11.34
N LYS A 87 -16.13 -17.52 -11.79
CA LYS A 87 -14.80 -17.98 -11.32
C LYS A 87 -13.65 -17.29 -12.06
N ALA A 88 -13.96 -16.56 -13.13
CA ALA A 88 -13.04 -15.72 -13.87
C ALA A 88 -13.33 -14.23 -13.61
N SER A 89 -12.37 -13.38 -13.92
CA SER A 89 -12.53 -11.93 -13.88
C SER A 89 -12.35 -11.32 -15.27
N VAL A 90 -12.98 -10.19 -15.47
CA VAL A 90 -12.69 -9.27 -16.57
C VAL A 90 -11.87 -8.12 -15.98
N THR A 91 -10.81 -7.77 -16.69
CA THR A 91 -9.94 -6.64 -16.32
C THR A 91 -9.99 -5.58 -17.42
N THR A 92 -10.21 -4.35 -17.01
CA THR A 92 -10.10 -3.16 -17.86
C THR A 92 -9.06 -2.21 -17.30
N THR A 93 -8.33 -1.52 -18.19
CA THR A 93 -7.31 -0.54 -17.81
C THR A 93 -7.49 0.73 -18.62
N TYR A 94 -7.30 1.87 -17.96
CA TYR A 94 -7.45 3.19 -18.56
C TYR A 94 -6.23 4.02 -18.24
N HIS A 95 -5.78 4.78 -19.23
CA HIS A 95 -4.58 5.61 -19.13
C HIS A 95 -4.94 7.02 -19.57
N TYR A 96 -4.60 8.03 -18.77
CA TYR A 96 -4.93 9.43 -19.04
C TYR A 96 -3.73 10.34 -18.78
N GLY A 97 -3.67 11.46 -19.47
CA GLY A 97 -2.69 12.51 -19.22
C GLY A 97 -1.26 12.11 -19.58
N GLN A 98 -0.30 12.66 -18.85
CA GLN A 98 1.12 12.62 -19.16
C GLN A 98 1.94 11.95 -18.05
N ALA A 99 2.80 11.01 -18.43
CA ALA A 99 3.82 10.41 -17.56
C ALA A 99 5.00 11.36 -17.34
N ASP A 100 5.32 12.19 -18.34
CA ASP A 100 6.31 13.26 -18.26
C ASP A 100 5.76 14.51 -18.97
N VAL A 101 5.44 15.51 -18.20
CA VAL A 101 4.83 16.76 -18.71
C VAL A 101 5.82 17.55 -19.57
N GLU A 102 7.08 17.65 -19.13
CA GLU A 102 8.09 18.44 -19.84
C GLU A 102 8.44 17.88 -21.21
N ASN A 103 8.47 16.55 -21.33
CA ASN A 103 8.78 15.85 -22.56
C ASN A 103 7.52 15.43 -23.36
N GLY A 104 6.31 15.74 -22.87
CA GLY A 104 5.05 15.41 -23.54
C GLY A 104 4.77 13.90 -23.63
N VAL A 105 5.37 13.09 -22.76
CA VAL A 105 5.21 11.63 -22.76
C VAL A 105 3.87 11.26 -22.14
N ARG A 106 3.02 10.55 -22.88
CA ARG A 106 1.71 10.10 -22.39
C ARG A 106 1.83 8.89 -21.48
N VAL A 107 0.90 8.76 -20.54
CA VAL A 107 0.69 7.51 -19.80
C VAL A 107 0.25 6.42 -20.76
N THR A 108 0.85 5.25 -20.64
CA THR A 108 0.61 4.06 -21.48
C THR A 108 0.50 2.80 -20.60
N PRO A 109 0.10 1.64 -21.16
CA PRO A 109 0.11 0.37 -20.40
C PRO A 109 1.45 -0.02 -19.79
N ARG A 110 2.56 0.49 -20.32
CA ARG A 110 3.91 0.22 -19.78
C ARG A 110 4.39 1.24 -18.76
N THR A 111 3.65 2.33 -18.59
CA THR A 111 4.04 3.37 -17.63
C THR A 111 4.02 2.81 -16.22
N GLN A 112 5.17 2.83 -15.58
CA GLN A 112 5.36 2.45 -14.19
C GLN A 112 5.15 3.67 -13.29
N PHE A 113 4.55 3.45 -12.14
CA PHE A 113 4.38 4.45 -11.09
C PHE A 113 5.02 3.95 -9.82
N GLU A 114 5.60 4.84 -9.00
CA GLU A 114 5.95 4.49 -7.63
C GLU A 114 4.67 4.12 -6.89
N ILE A 115 4.57 2.86 -6.42
CA ILE A 115 3.42 2.41 -5.63
C ILE A 115 3.65 2.59 -4.12
N ALA A 116 4.79 3.16 -3.77
CA ALA A 116 5.12 3.54 -2.40
C ALA A 116 4.62 2.48 -1.38
N SER A 117 3.82 2.87 -0.42
CA SER A 117 3.35 1.97 0.66
C SER A 117 2.46 0.79 0.21
N GLU A 118 1.97 0.72 -1.04
CA GLU A 118 1.38 -0.53 -1.54
C GLU A 118 2.39 -1.68 -1.61
N THR A 119 3.71 -1.37 -1.68
CA THR A 119 4.81 -2.33 -1.51
C THR A 119 4.65 -3.22 -0.28
N LYS A 120 4.05 -2.70 0.79
CA LYS A 120 3.83 -3.45 2.03
C LYS A 120 2.97 -4.69 1.83
N THR A 121 2.06 -4.68 0.85
CA THR A 121 1.26 -5.86 0.52
C THR A 121 2.11 -6.97 -0.10
N PHE A 122 3.14 -6.61 -0.87
CA PHE A 122 4.11 -7.58 -1.41
C PHE A 122 5.06 -8.11 -0.32
N THR A 123 5.48 -7.25 0.61
CA THR A 123 6.24 -7.68 1.81
C THR A 123 5.43 -8.66 2.65
N ALA A 124 4.15 -8.37 2.87
CA ALA A 124 3.24 -9.28 3.57
C ALA A 124 3.02 -10.59 2.79
N ALA A 125 3.03 -10.56 1.46
CA ALA A 125 2.93 -11.76 0.64
C ALA A 125 4.16 -12.68 0.78
N LEU A 126 5.36 -12.14 0.96
CA LEU A 126 6.54 -12.96 1.29
C LEU A 126 6.34 -13.69 2.62
N LEU A 127 5.85 -12.98 3.65
CA LEU A 127 5.52 -13.59 4.94
C LEU A 127 4.43 -14.66 4.78
N ALA A 128 3.31 -14.34 4.12
CA ALA A 128 2.22 -15.28 3.89
C ALA A 128 2.67 -16.54 3.13
N LYS A 129 3.59 -16.36 2.16
CA LYS A 129 4.19 -17.47 1.41
C LYS A 129 5.01 -18.40 2.30
N LEU A 130 5.85 -17.83 3.17
CA LEU A 130 6.64 -18.63 4.12
C LEU A 130 5.76 -19.32 5.15
N ILE A 131 4.68 -18.68 5.61
CA ILE A 131 3.67 -19.29 6.48
C ILE A 131 3.02 -20.48 5.77
N SER A 132 2.62 -20.32 4.51
CA SER A 132 1.97 -21.39 3.73
C SER A 132 2.86 -22.62 3.52
N ARG A 133 4.19 -22.47 3.64
CA ARG A 133 5.17 -23.54 3.60
C ARG A 133 5.51 -24.13 4.98
N GLY A 134 4.95 -23.57 6.06
CA GLY A 134 5.29 -23.95 7.44
C GLY A 134 6.71 -23.55 7.87
N GLU A 135 7.34 -22.60 7.16
CA GLU A 135 8.71 -22.16 7.44
C GLU A 135 8.78 -21.09 8.53
N VAL A 136 7.71 -20.33 8.71
CA VAL A 136 7.54 -19.31 9.76
C VAL A 136 6.12 -19.34 10.31
N GLY A 137 5.94 -18.89 11.56
CA GLY A 137 4.64 -18.66 12.17
C GLY A 137 4.33 -17.17 12.29
N LEU A 138 3.06 -16.81 12.20
CA LEU A 138 2.65 -15.40 12.34
C LEU A 138 3.02 -14.82 13.71
N ASP A 139 2.98 -15.65 14.75
CA ASP A 139 3.32 -15.30 16.14
C ASP A 139 4.78 -15.61 16.51
N ASP A 140 5.61 -16.02 15.55
CA ASP A 140 7.05 -16.14 15.78
C ASP A 140 7.65 -14.78 16.14
N LEU A 141 8.61 -14.80 17.07
CA LEU A 141 9.40 -13.62 17.40
C LEU A 141 10.25 -13.22 16.21
N ALA A 142 10.26 -11.92 15.87
CA ALA A 142 11.07 -11.40 14.79
C ALA A 142 12.58 -11.60 15.03
N SER A 143 13.01 -11.63 16.30
CA SER A 143 14.38 -11.91 16.72
C SER A 143 14.88 -13.30 16.30
N LYS A 144 13.99 -14.26 16.08
CA LYS A 144 14.33 -15.59 15.55
C LYS A 144 14.95 -15.54 14.14
N TYR A 145 14.69 -14.48 13.39
CA TYR A 145 15.09 -14.30 12.00
C TYR A 145 16.09 -13.17 11.79
N SER A 146 16.59 -12.54 12.87
CA SER A 146 17.48 -11.38 12.79
C SER A 146 18.96 -11.72 12.70
N ASP A 147 19.29 -13.00 12.53
CA ASP A 147 20.67 -13.51 12.45
C ASP A 147 21.56 -13.01 13.61
N GLY A 148 21.00 -13.06 14.83
CA GLY A 148 21.68 -12.60 16.06
C GLY A 148 21.74 -11.09 16.27
N ASN A 149 21.23 -10.28 15.33
CA ASN A 149 21.11 -8.84 15.57
C ASN A 149 20.00 -8.56 16.61
N PRO A 150 20.28 -7.79 17.65
CA PRO A 150 19.31 -7.48 18.68
C PRO A 150 18.20 -6.57 18.14
N LEU A 151 16.95 -6.85 18.52
CA LEU A 151 15.80 -6.01 18.23
C LEU A 151 15.38 -5.25 19.51
N PRO A 152 14.82 -4.03 19.38
CA PRO A 152 14.28 -3.29 20.50
C PRO A 152 13.13 -4.06 21.15
N LYS A 153 12.93 -3.85 22.44
CA LYS A 153 11.87 -4.48 23.24
C LYS A 153 10.95 -3.43 23.85
N GLY A 154 9.75 -3.83 24.19
CA GLY A 154 8.86 -3.04 25.02
C GLY A 154 9.47 -2.73 26.39
N ILE A 155 8.87 -1.77 27.10
CA ILE A 155 9.35 -1.34 28.43
C ILE A 155 9.36 -2.50 29.43
N GLY A 156 8.44 -3.46 29.31
CA GLY A 156 8.37 -4.69 30.11
C GLY A 156 9.24 -5.83 29.61
N GLY A 157 10.02 -5.63 28.53
CA GLY A 157 10.88 -6.64 27.92
C GLY A 157 10.19 -7.46 26.83
N GLU A 158 8.98 -7.08 26.41
CA GLU A 158 8.21 -7.76 25.37
C GLU A 158 8.94 -7.69 24.02
N GLU A 159 8.98 -8.80 23.32
CA GLU A 159 9.59 -8.91 21.99
C GLU A 159 8.56 -8.76 20.88
N ILE A 160 9.02 -8.28 19.74
CA ILE A 160 8.18 -8.06 18.55
C ILE A 160 7.95 -9.39 17.85
N THR A 161 6.69 -9.68 17.47
CA THR A 161 6.32 -10.81 16.60
C THR A 161 6.17 -10.38 15.14
N LEU A 162 6.18 -11.35 14.22
CA LEU A 162 5.91 -11.09 12.80
C LEU A 162 4.49 -10.54 12.57
N ARG A 163 3.49 -10.97 13.38
CA ARG A 163 2.13 -10.42 13.40
C ARG A 163 2.15 -8.92 13.67
N GLN A 164 2.85 -8.50 14.69
CA GLN A 164 2.92 -7.10 15.09
C GLN A 164 3.63 -6.22 14.06
N LEU A 165 4.62 -6.75 13.34
CA LEU A 165 5.24 -6.04 12.22
C LEU A 165 4.25 -5.85 11.06
N VAL A 166 3.59 -6.93 10.60
CA VAL A 166 2.70 -6.89 9.42
C VAL A 166 1.38 -6.14 9.65
N THR A 167 1.04 -5.86 10.91
CA THR A 167 -0.18 -5.13 11.30
C THR A 167 0.08 -3.75 11.90
N HIS A 168 1.32 -3.25 11.83
CA HIS A 168 1.69 -1.93 12.39
C HIS A 168 1.49 -1.81 13.91
N ARG A 169 1.75 -2.87 14.65
CA ARG A 169 1.60 -2.91 16.11
C ARG A 169 2.90 -3.24 16.84
N SER A 170 4.04 -3.07 16.17
CA SER A 170 5.36 -3.39 16.72
C SER A 170 5.87 -2.39 17.76
N GLY A 171 5.39 -1.16 17.75
CA GLY A 171 5.94 -0.07 18.56
C GLY A 171 7.17 0.61 17.95
N LEU A 172 7.60 0.21 16.75
CA LEU A 172 8.62 0.90 15.99
C LEU A 172 8.06 2.21 15.40
N SER A 173 8.89 3.26 15.38
CA SER A 173 8.59 4.54 14.74
C SER A 173 8.25 4.39 13.26
N ASP A 174 7.68 5.42 12.66
CA ASP A 174 7.38 5.43 11.23
C ASP A 174 8.67 5.28 10.41
N ASP A 175 9.57 6.24 10.47
CA ASP A 175 10.89 6.16 9.85
C ASP A 175 11.98 5.72 10.86
N PRO A 176 13.08 5.11 10.38
CA PRO A 176 14.23 4.82 11.22
C PRO A 176 14.81 6.11 11.87
N PRO A 177 15.22 6.08 13.13
CA PRO A 177 15.77 7.28 13.81
C PRO A 177 17.07 7.80 13.18
N ASN A 178 17.77 6.95 12.44
CA ASN A 178 19.02 7.26 11.75
C ASN A 178 18.87 7.34 10.22
N LEU A 179 17.67 7.55 9.68
CA LEU A 179 17.41 7.54 8.23
C LEU A 179 18.32 8.53 7.50
N SER A 180 18.45 9.75 8.01
CA SER A 180 19.26 10.80 7.37
C SER A 180 20.77 10.66 7.61
N ALA A 181 21.25 9.65 8.34
CA ALA A 181 22.68 9.48 8.64
C ALA A 181 23.53 9.18 7.38
N GLY A 182 22.92 8.71 6.29
CA GLY A 182 23.55 8.52 4.98
C GLY A 182 23.64 9.79 4.12
N CYS A 183 23.08 10.90 4.57
CA CYS A 183 23.04 12.16 3.83
C CYS A 183 24.26 13.03 4.12
N ALA A 184 24.80 13.68 3.10
CA ALA A 184 25.96 14.58 3.25
C ALA A 184 25.64 15.81 4.11
N ASP A 185 24.39 16.25 4.14
CA ASP A 185 23.89 17.35 4.96
C ASP A 185 22.55 16.93 5.61
N PRO A 186 22.55 16.53 6.88
CA PRO A 186 21.33 16.09 7.58
C PRO A 186 20.33 17.23 7.84
N THR A 187 20.69 18.48 7.57
CA THR A 187 19.80 19.63 7.70
C THR A 187 19.00 19.91 6.45
N ARG A 188 19.34 19.26 5.33
CA ARG A 188 18.65 19.34 4.04
C ARG A 188 17.91 18.05 3.77
N SER A 189 16.73 18.16 3.16
CA SER A 189 16.00 16.99 2.65
C SER A 189 16.91 16.20 1.70
N CYS A 190 17.23 14.97 2.07
CA CYS A 190 18.07 14.07 1.27
C CYS A 190 17.15 13.25 0.38
N THR A 191 17.15 13.55 -0.92
CA THR A 191 16.29 12.88 -1.89
C THR A 191 16.59 11.37 -2.06
N ASP A 192 17.78 10.93 -1.61
CA ASP A 192 18.24 9.55 -1.78
C ASP A 192 18.45 8.82 -0.44
N GLU A 193 17.94 9.35 0.66
CA GLU A 193 18.19 8.78 1.99
C GLU A 193 17.76 7.31 2.09
N LYS A 194 16.60 6.96 1.52
CA LYS A 194 16.08 5.60 1.52
C LYS A 194 16.89 4.66 0.61
N ALA A 195 17.41 5.16 -0.52
CA ALA A 195 18.29 4.39 -1.40
C ALA A 195 19.65 4.09 -0.77
N LYS A 196 20.17 5.02 0.02
CA LYS A 196 21.45 4.90 0.72
C LYS A 196 21.35 4.15 2.05
N TYR A 197 20.13 3.83 2.49
CA TYR A 197 19.92 3.18 3.78
C TYR A 197 20.33 1.70 3.71
N THR A 198 21.51 1.41 4.24
CA THR A 198 22.13 0.09 4.18
C THR A 198 21.60 -0.86 5.25
N ARG A 199 21.88 -2.15 5.11
CA ARG A 199 21.60 -3.16 6.14
C ARG A 199 22.24 -2.82 7.49
N ASN A 200 23.48 -2.33 7.49
CA ASN A 200 24.16 -1.92 8.72
C ASN A 200 23.46 -0.74 9.40
N MET A 201 22.94 0.21 8.60
CA MET A 201 22.12 1.31 9.12
C MET A 201 20.80 0.81 9.70
N LEU A 202 20.17 -0.21 9.08
CA LEU A 202 18.94 -0.83 9.61
C LEU A 202 19.20 -1.42 11.02
N TRP A 203 20.24 -2.24 11.18
CA TRP A 203 20.56 -2.84 12.48
C TRP A 203 20.97 -1.78 13.50
N LYS A 204 21.74 -0.78 13.07
CA LYS A 204 22.12 0.34 13.94
C LYS A 204 20.89 1.17 14.36
N GLY A 205 19.96 1.46 13.43
CA GLY A 205 18.72 2.17 13.71
C GLY A 205 17.83 1.43 14.72
N LEU A 206 17.77 0.11 14.64
CA LEU A 206 17.03 -0.73 15.61
C LEU A 206 17.68 -0.70 16.99
N GLN A 207 19.02 -0.66 17.08
CA GLN A 207 19.74 -0.51 18.35
C GLN A 207 19.55 0.90 18.92
N ASP A 208 19.62 1.94 18.08
CA ASP A 208 19.49 3.35 18.47
C ASP A 208 18.05 3.73 18.83
N ALA A 209 17.04 2.97 18.36
CA ALA A 209 15.66 3.17 18.72
C ALA A 209 15.39 3.05 20.23
N GLY A 210 16.31 2.39 20.96
CA GLY A 210 16.16 2.19 22.41
C GLY A 210 14.95 1.36 22.77
N ALA A 211 14.10 1.86 23.66
CA ALA A 211 12.81 1.24 23.96
C ALA A 211 11.79 1.60 22.89
N LEU A 212 10.90 0.65 22.59
CA LEU A 212 9.77 0.89 21.69
C LEU A 212 8.84 1.98 22.24
N GLU A 213 8.11 2.67 21.38
CA GLU A 213 7.17 3.73 21.80
C GLU A 213 6.07 3.22 22.74
N PHE A 214 5.73 1.93 22.60
CA PHE A 214 4.78 1.22 23.46
C PHE A 214 5.05 -0.29 23.45
N ALA A 215 4.43 -1.01 24.36
CA ALA A 215 4.50 -2.48 24.37
C ALA A 215 3.95 -3.07 23.05
N PRO A 216 4.70 -3.92 22.34
CA PRO A 216 4.24 -4.55 21.11
C PRO A 216 2.84 -5.15 21.24
N GLY A 217 1.96 -4.85 20.30
CA GLY A 217 0.57 -5.28 20.30
C GLY A 217 -0.41 -4.40 21.07
N SER A 218 0.05 -3.42 21.86
CA SER A 218 -0.86 -2.58 22.67
C SER A 218 -1.54 -1.45 21.87
N HIS A 219 -0.84 -0.88 20.90
CA HIS A 219 -1.33 0.23 20.07
C HIS A 219 -1.02 -0.03 18.60
N TRP A 220 -1.74 0.66 17.72
CA TRP A 220 -1.45 0.72 16.31
C TRP A 220 -0.68 1.99 15.98
N LEU A 221 0.47 1.84 15.32
CA LEU A 221 1.28 2.95 14.83
C LEU A 221 1.87 2.56 13.47
N TYR A 222 1.50 3.31 12.46
CA TYR A 222 2.03 3.09 11.11
C TYR A 222 3.56 3.16 11.13
N SER A 223 4.22 2.20 10.45
CA SER A 223 5.69 2.08 10.50
C SER A 223 6.25 1.58 9.18
N ASP A 224 6.91 2.46 8.44
CA ASP A 224 7.77 2.11 7.30
C ASP A 224 8.99 1.31 7.77
N PHE A 225 9.53 1.68 8.94
CA PHE A 225 10.65 1.01 9.56
C PHE A 225 10.33 -0.45 9.91
N GLY A 226 9.14 -0.70 10.48
CA GLY A 226 8.68 -2.06 10.80
C GLY A 226 8.51 -2.93 9.55
N PHE A 227 7.98 -2.38 8.46
CA PHE A 227 7.86 -3.10 7.19
C PHE A 227 9.19 -3.25 6.45
N GLY A 228 10.10 -2.28 6.58
CA GLY A 228 11.47 -2.42 6.11
C GLY A 228 12.20 -3.57 6.81
N LEU A 229 12.06 -3.66 8.14
CA LEU A 229 12.58 -4.80 8.92
C LEU A 229 11.93 -6.10 8.45
N LEU A 230 10.59 -6.19 8.39
CA LEU A 230 9.89 -7.39 7.94
C LEU A 230 10.35 -7.84 6.56
N GLY A 231 10.46 -6.90 5.60
CA GLY A 231 10.94 -7.17 4.25
C GLY A 231 12.37 -7.74 4.24
N THR A 232 13.26 -7.19 5.06
CA THR A 232 14.62 -7.70 5.22
C THR A 232 14.63 -9.11 5.80
N LEU A 233 13.92 -9.35 6.91
CA LEU A 233 13.88 -10.66 7.57
C LEU A 233 13.32 -11.76 6.63
N MET A 234 12.23 -11.48 5.93
CA MET A 234 11.61 -12.47 5.03
C MET A 234 12.47 -12.69 3.77
N ALA A 235 13.04 -11.64 3.21
CA ALA A 235 13.92 -11.77 2.06
C ALA A 235 15.20 -12.55 2.38
N ASP A 236 15.81 -12.34 3.55
CA ASP A 236 16.96 -13.11 4.01
C ASP A 236 16.63 -14.58 4.22
N LYS A 237 15.47 -14.89 4.76
CA LYS A 237 14.99 -16.27 4.91
C LYS A 237 14.84 -16.96 3.54
N ILE A 238 14.37 -16.19 2.53
CA ILE A 238 14.16 -16.68 1.16
C ILE A 238 15.48 -16.81 0.41
N ILE A 239 16.38 -15.83 0.50
CA ILE A 239 17.67 -15.76 -0.21
C ILE A 239 18.79 -15.49 0.80
N PRO A 240 19.25 -16.51 1.53
CA PRO A 240 20.25 -16.32 2.56
C PRO A 240 21.62 -15.95 1.98
N GLY A 241 22.45 -15.33 2.81
CA GLY A 241 23.88 -15.10 2.51
C GLY A 241 24.16 -13.94 1.55
N GLN A 242 23.22 -13.02 1.34
CA GLN A 242 23.41 -11.85 0.51
C GLN A 242 23.95 -10.66 1.36
N GLU A 243 24.98 -9.99 0.86
CA GLU A 243 25.53 -8.78 1.48
C GLU A 243 24.54 -7.60 1.39
N LYS A 244 23.87 -7.44 0.23
CA LYS A 244 22.79 -6.47 0.02
C LYS A 244 21.44 -7.09 0.37
N PRO A 245 20.47 -6.30 0.88
CA PRO A 245 19.12 -6.79 1.14
C PRO A 245 18.52 -7.41 -0.13
N PRO A 246 18.14 -8.71 -0.13
CA PRO A 246 17.68 -9.39 -1.33
C PRO A 246 16.18 -9.16 -1.61
N PHE A 247 15.58 -8.09 -1.09
CA PHE A 247 14.13 -7.85 -1.15
C PHE A 247 13.59 -7.88 -2.58
N ALA A 248 14.24 -7.14 -3.52
CA ALA A 248 13.84 -7.15 -4.92
C ALA A 248 13.83 -8.56 -5.52
N ALA A 249 14.91 -9.32 -5.31
CA ALA A 249 15.04 -10.67 -5.83
C ALA A 249 14.05 -11.66 -5.16
N ALA A 250 13.77 -11.47 -3.86
CA ALA A 250 12.79 -12.30 -3.15
C ALA A 250 11.36 -12.04 -3.67
N VAL A 251 10.97 -10.78 -3.88
CA VAL A 251 9.67 -10.41 -4.47
C VAL A 251 9.57 -10.94 -5.90
N ALA A 252 10.60 -10.76 -6.72
CA ALA A 252 10.63 -11.28 -8.09
C ALA A 252 10.39 -12.79 -8.09
N ARG A 253 11.24 -13.56 -7.40
CA ARG A 253 11.20 -15.01 -7.38
C ARG A 253 9.90 -15.60 -6.84
N GLU A 254 9.40 -15.05 -5.73
CA GLU A 254 8.29 -15.66 -5.00
C GLU A 254 6.92 -15.12 -5.44
N ILE A 255 6.86 -13.89 -5.98
CA ILE A 255 5.60 -13.19 -6.23
C ILE A 255 5.46 -12.74 -7.69
N THR A 256 6.32 -11.82 -8.18
CA THR A 256 6.03 -11.15 -9.46
C THR A 256 6.28 -12.03 -10.67
N ASP A 257 7.36 -12.81 -10.71
CA ASP A 257 7.62 -13.76 -11.80
C ASP A 257 6.55 -14.85 -11.90
N PRO A 258 6.13 -15.53 -10.80
CA PRO A 258 5.03 -16.50 -10.84
C PRO A 258 3.69 -15.92 -11.28
N LEU A 259 3.45 -14.61 -11.06
CA LEU A 259 2.25 -13.91 -11.49
C LEU A 259 2.36 -13.32 -12.91
N GLY A 260 3.57 -13.25 -13.47
CA GLY A 260 3.83 -12.60 -14.76
C GLY A 260 3.78 -11.06 -14.69
N MET A 261 4.01 -10.49 -13.51
CA MET A 261 3.98 -9.04 -13.23
C MET A 261 5.34 -8.41 -13.56
N MET A 262 5.66 -8.32 -14.84
CA MET A 262 6.98 -7.92 -15.34
C MET A 262 7.29 -6.42 -15.19
N GLY A 263 6.26 -5.59 -14.98
CA GLY A 263 6.39 -4.16 -14.71
C GLY A 263 6.48 -3.82 -13.23
N THR A 264 6.43 -4.83 -12.33
CA THR A 264 6.51 -4.63 -10.87
C THR A 264 7.91 -4.96 -10.38
N VAL A 265 8.71 -3.93 -10.16
CA VAL A 265 10.14 -4.04 -9.84
C VAL A 265 10.56 -2.95 -8.83
N ILE A 266 11.77 -3.04 -8.29
CA ILE A 266 12.38 -1.96 -7.49
C ILE A 266 13.19 -1.02 -8.37
N GLU A 267 14.06 -1.57 -9.24
CA GLU A 267 14.87 -0.77 -10.16
C GLU A 267 14.24 -0.82 -11.54
N THR A 268 13.90 0.32 -12.09
CA THR A 268 13.26 0.46 -13.40
C THR A 268 14.09 1.29 -14.36
N LYS A 269 13.77 1.19 -15.65
CA LYS A 269 14.33 2.08 -16.66
C LYS A 269 13.64 3.45 -16.57
N ALA A 270 14.41 4.51 -16.58
CA ALA A 270 13.89 5.88 -16.49
C ALA A 270 12.85 6.21 -17.59
N THR A 271 12.91 5.54 -18.74
CA THR A 271 11.96 5.74 -19.86
C THR A 271 10.56 5.21 -19.61
N ASP A 272 10.40 4.26 -18.67
CA ASP A 272 9.13 3.62 -18.39
C ASP A 272 8.49 4.19 -17.12
N LEU A 273 9.24 4.91 -16.28
CA LEU A 273 8.77 5.48 -15.02
C LEU A 273 8.11 6.85 -15.24
N ALA A 274 6.92 6.99 -14.71
CA ALA A 274 6.24 8.29 -14.64
C ALA A 274 7.03 9.25 -13.74
N VAL A 275 7.24 10.47 -14.21
CA VAL A 275 7.87 11.54 -13.44
C VAL A 275 6.88 11.99 -12.35
N PRO A 276 7.26 11.97 -11.06
CA PRO A 276 6.38 12.45 -10.00
C PRO A 276 6.31 13.99 -9.98
N TYR A 277 5.16 14.54 -9.55
CA TYR A 277 4.93 15.98 -9.49
C TYR A 277 4.30 16.41 -8.17
N HIS A 278 4.74 17.54 -7.65
CA HIS A 278 4.05 18.25 -6.59
C HIS A 278 2.73 18.88 -7.10
N LEU A 279 1.85 19.26 -6.17
CA LEU A 279 0.56 19.91 -6.51
C LEU A 279 0.71 21.26 -7.23
N ASP A 280 1.84 21.92 -7.10
CA ASP A 280 2.16 23.17 -7.82
C ASP A 280 2.66 22.93 -9.25
N GLY A 281 2.70 21.68 -9.70
CA GLY A 281 3.16 21.27 -11.02
C GLY A 281 4.68 21.16 -11.18
N THR A 282 5.45 21.40 -10.14
CA THR A 282 6.90 21.19 -10.17
C THR A 282 7.25 19.70 -10.03
N ARG A 283 8.36 19.28 -10.63
CA ARG A 283 8.85 17.90 -10.47
C ARG A 283 9.15 17.62 -9.01
N ALA A 284 8.62 16.50 -8.51
CA ALA A 284 9.02 15.94 -7.23
C ALA A 284 10.23 15.01 -7.39
N PRO A 285 11.04 14.82 -6.37
CA PRO A 285 12.10 13.82 -6.40
C PRO A 285 11.48 12.41 -6.39
N LEU A 286 12.11 11.49 -7.13
CA LEU A 286 11.81 10.06 -7.00
C LEU A 286 12.15 9.61 -5.58
N TRP A 287 11.33 8.77 -5.02
CA TRP A 287 11.56 8.21 -3.67
C TRP A 287 12.75 7.25 -3.64
N ASN A 288 12.97 6.56 -4.75
CA ASN A 288 14.13 5.72 -4.97
C ASN A 288 14.47 4.79 -3.78
N ASN A 289 13.44 4.19 -3.17
CA ASN A 289 13.59 3.38 -1.97
C ASN A 289 14.11 1.97 -2.32
N THR A 290 15.40 1.88 -2.66
CA THR A 290 16.09 0.64 -3.05
C THR A 290 16.94 0.05 -1.93
N GLY A 291 17.00 0.71 -0.78
CA GLY A 291 17.83 0.33 0.38
C GLY A 291 17.22 -0.77 1.25
N ALA A 292 17.74 -0.90 2.47
CA ALA A 292 17.36 -1.95 3.41
C ALA A 292 15.90 -1.82 3.92
N ILE A 293 15.25 -0.68 3.70
CA ILE A 293 13.84 -0.48 4.05
C ILE A 293 12.91 -0.50 2.82
N ALA A 294 13.39 -1.02 1.70
CA ALA A 294 12.60 -1.13 0.47
C ALA A 294 11.27 -1.86 0.66
N GLY A 295 11.19 -2.80 1.61
CA GLY A 295 9.95 -3.50 1.98
C GLY A 295 8.83 -2.58 2.49
N GLY A 296 9.15 -1.36 2.91
CA GLY A 296 8.18 -0.33 3.30
C GLY A 296 7.57 0.44 2.12
N GLY A 297 8.26 0.52 0.94
CA GLY A 297 7.76 1.39 -0.12
C GLY A 297 8.59 1.44 -1.41
N GLY A 298 9.37 0.41 -1.75
CA GLY A 298 10.37 0.49 -2.83
C GLY A 298 9.92 0.06 -4.22
N LEU A 299 8.71 -0.51 -4.38
CA LEU A 299 8.26 -1.01 -5.68
C LEU A 299 7.70 0.11 -6.57
N VAL A 300 7.90 -0.07 -7.86
CA VAL A 300 7.13 0.57 -8.93
C VAL A 300 6.27 -0.49 -9.60
N SER A 301 5.15 -0.10 -10.21
CA SER A 301 4.25 -1.03 -10.90
C SER A 301 3.45 -0.34 -12.01
N THR A 302 2.79 -1.14 -12.83
CA THR A 302 1.85 -0.70 -13.87
C THR A 302 0.40 -1.01 -13.47
N ALA A 303 -0.58 -0.37 -14.10
CA ALA A 303 -1.99 -0.70 -13.88
C ALA A 303 -2.31 -2.15 -14.27
N GLU A 304 -1.69 -2.66 -15.33
CA GLU A 304 -1.81 -4.03 -15.77
C GLU A 304 -1.37 -5.02 -14.68
N ASP A 305 -0.19 -4.82 -14.12
CA ASP A 305 0.35 -5.67 -13.06
C ASP A 305 -0.50 -5.58 -11.78
N MET A 306 -0.89 -4.38 -11.38
CA MET A 306 -1.75 -4.20 -10.21
C MET A 306 -3.14 -4.85 -10.40
N SER A 307 -3.62 -4.96 -11.64
CA SER A 307 -4.84 -5.72 -11.94
C SER A 307 -4.66 -7.22 -11.72
N ILE A 308 -3.49 -7.79 -12.08
CA ILE A 308 -3.15 -9.19 -11.82
C ILE A 308 -3.04 -9.43 -10.31
N TRP A 309 -2.38 -8.52 -9.60
CA TRP A 309 -2.27 -8.54 -8.14
C TRP A 309 -3.64 -8.58 -7.48
N ALA A 310 -4.51 -7.63 -7.83
CA ALA A 310 -5.86 -7.51 -7.29
C ALA A 310 -6.73 -8.72 -7.63
N ALA A 311 -6.72 -9.17 -8.89
CA ALA A 311 -7.50 -10.33 -9.34
C ALA A 311 -7.08 -11.60 -8.57
N THR A 312 -5.78 -11.86 -8.42
CA THR A 312 -5.29 -13.03 -7.70
C THR A 312 -5.62 -12.95 -6.20
N THR A 313 -5.50 -11.77 -5.60
CA THR A 313 -5.85 -11.54 -4.18
C THR A 313 -7.34 -11.75 -3.94
N LEU A 314 -8.21 -11.40 -4.89
CA LEU A 314 -9.65 -11.68 -4.86
C LEU A 314 -10.01 -13.15 -5.16
N GLY A 315 -9.03 -14.00 -5.43
CA GLY A 315 -9.25 -15.42 -5.66
C GLY A 315 -9.52 -15.82 -7.12
N TYR A 316 -9.26 -14.93 -8.08
CA TYR A 316 -9.39 -15.26 -9.51
C TYR A 316 -8.18 -16.01 -10.07
N GLY A 317 -8.39 -16.68 -11.19
CA GLY A 317 -7.36 -17.43 -11.89
C GLY A 317 -6.98 -18.76 -11.21
N ASN A 318 -5.97 -19.43 -11.78
CA ASN A 318 -5.48 -20.74 -11.33
C ASN A 318 -4.03 -20.67 -10.81
N ASN A 319 -3.54 -19.48 -10.47
CA ASN A 319 -2.19 -19.32 -9.97
C ASN A 319 -2.03 -19.98 -8.59
N PRO A 320 -0.93 -20.71 -8.30
CA PRO A 320 -0.66 -21.30 -6.99
C PRO A 320 -0.56 -20.29 -5.84
N LEU A 321 -0.32 -19.00 -6.14
CA LEU A 321 -0.30 -17.94 -5.14
C LEU A 321 -1.70 -17.51 -4.68
N LYS A 322 -2.75 -17.87 -5.41
CA LYS A 322 -4.11 -17.46 -5.09
C LYS A 322 -4.50 -17.72 -3.62
N PRO A 323 -4.41 -18.93 -3.07
CA PRO A 323 -4.79 -19.17 -1.67
C PRO A 323 -3.93 -18.34 -0.69
N VAL A 324 -2.66 -18.12 -1.00
CA VAL A 324 -1.75 -17.30 -0.18
C VAL A 324 -2.21 -15.85 -0.16
N LEU A 325 -2.46 -15.26 -1.34
CA LEU A 325 -2.85 -13.85 -1.43
C LEU A 325 -4.26 -13.61 -0.86
N THR A 326 -5.20 -14.54 -1.09
CA THR A 326 -6.54 -14.45 -0.53
C THR A 326 -6.53 -14.49 1.00
N SER A 327 -5.68 -15.32 1.63
CA SER A 327 -5.57 -15.38 3.09
C SER A 327 -5.08 -14.07 3.72
N MET A 328 -4.41 -13.21 2.96
CA MET A 328 -3.97 -11.91 3.47
C MET A 328 -5.12 -10.94 3.78
N LEU A 329 -6.33 -11.23 3.27
CA LEU A 329 -7.55 -10.46 3.56
C LEU A 329 -8.30 -10.94 4.81
N GLU A 330 -7.85 -12.02 5.44
CA GLU A 330 -8.39 -12.46 6.74
C GLU A 330 -8.00 -11.45 7.82
N GLN A 331 -8.96 -11.12 8.68
CA GLN A 331 -8.68 -10.23 9.81
C GLN A 331 -7.82 -10.97 10.84
N ILE A 332 -6.59 -10.50 11.03
CA ILE A 332 -5.64 -11.06 12.00
C ILE A 332 -5.38 -10.14 13.18
N ASP A 333 -5.78 -8.85 13.08
CA ASP A 333 -5.62 -7.85 14.14
C ASP A 333 -6.61 -6.69 13.92
N THR A 334 -6.50 -5.62 14.71
CA THR A 334 -7.33 -4.41 14.63
C THR A 334 -6.44 -3.17 14.47
N GLN A 335 -6.93 -2.14 13.76
CA GLN A 335 -6.30 -0.83 13.72
C GLN A 335 -6.44 -0.07 15.04
N ALA A 336 -7.60 -0.22 15.68
CA ALA A 336 -7.93 0.47 16.91
C ALA A 336 -8.58 -0.55 17.85
N PRO A 337 -7.93 -0.91 18.98
CA PRO A 337 -8.51 -1.84 19.96
C PRO A 337 -9.89 -1.38 20.47
N GLU A 338 -10.08 -0.06 20.55
CA GLU A 338 -11.36 0.58 20.92
C GLU A 338 -12.43 0.49 19.82
N ASN A 339 -12.04 0.20 18.57
CA ASN A 339 -12.95 0.03 17.45
C ASN A 339 -12.55 -1.19 16.57
N PRO A 340 -12.87 -2.40 17.03
CA PRO A 340 -12.49 -3.64 16.35
C PRO A 340 -13.14 -3.82 14.97
N ALA A 341 -14.11 -2.97 14.60
CA ALA A 341 -14.71 -2.99 13.26
C ALA A 341 -13.70 -2.63 12.15
N PHE A 342 -12.67 -1.83 12.48
CA PHE A 342 -11.57 -1.54 11.55
C PHE A 342 -10.46 -2.59 11.73
N GLY A 343 -10.55 -3.66 10.94
CA GLY A 343 -9.63 -4.76 10.99
C GLY A 343 -8.31 -4.50 10.27
N MET A 344 -7.36 -5.36 10.56
CA MET A 344 -6.11 -5.50 9.78
C MET A 344 -5.98 -6.93 9.29
N GLY A 345 -5.83 -7.08 7.98
CA GLY A 345 -5.24 -8.26 7.38
C GLY A 345 -3.72 -8.11 7.30
N MET A 346 -3.04 -8.95 6.52
CA MET A 346 -1.60 -8.79 6.29
C MET A 346 -1.37 -7.58 5.36
N ALA A 347 -1.00 -6.45 5.93
CA ALA A 347 -0.83 -5.13 5.30
C ALA A 347 -2.11 -4.47 4.77
N TRP A 348 -3.23 -5.18 4.68
CA TRP A 348 -4.50 -4.65 4.21
C TRP A 348 -5.32 -4.05 5.35
N GLN A 349 -5.80 -2.83 5.17
CA GLN A 349 -6.77 -2.19 6.05
C GLN A 349 -8.17 -2.68 5.68
N LEU A 350 -8.82 -3.37 6.60
CA LEU A 350 -10.16 -3.92 6.40
C LEU A 350 -11.21 -2.92 6.88
N GLN A 351 -12.10 -2.53 5.99
CA GLN A 351 -13.16 -1.57 6.25
C GLN A 351 -14.49 -2.30 6.44
N PRO A 352 -15.23 -2.00 7.52
CA PRO A 352 -16.54 -2.60 7.74
C PRO A 352 -17.59 -2.07 6.76
N PRO A 353 -18.71 -2.79 6.57
CA PRO A 353 -19.84 -2.26 5.84
C PRO A 353 -20.35 -0.96 6.47
N THR A 354 -20.82 -0.06 5.61
CA THR A 354 -21.48 1.19 6.02
C THR A 354 -22.89 1.25 5.42
N PRO A 355 -23.79 2.13 5.91
CA PRO A 355 -25.11 2.32 5.32
C PRO A 355 -25.04 2.70 3.82
N ASN A 356 -24.01 3.42 3.41
CA ASN A 356 -23.83 3.86 2.03
C ASN A 356 -23.13 2.79 1.14
N PHE A 357 -22.39 1.88 1.75
CA PHE A 357 -21.74 0.77 1.08
C PHE A 357 -21.81 -0.49 1.97
N PRO A 358 -22.82 -1.36 1.75
CA PRO A 358 -23.14 -2.47 2.66
C PRO A 358 -22.26 -3.71 2.45
N GLN A 359 -21.04 -3.55 1.98
CA GLN A 359 -20.04 -4.60 1.79
C GLN A 359 -18.74 -4.23 2.50
N ARG A 360 -18.02 -5.25 2.96
CA ARG A 360 -16.64 -5.07 3.43
C ARG A 360 -15.73 -4.78 2.26
N PHE A 361 -14.73 -3.96 2.47
CA PHE A 361 -13.65 -3.82 1.51
C PHE A 361 -12.29 -3.72 2.21
N ALA A 362 -11.26 -4.16 1.53
CA ALA A 362 -9.89 -3.97 1.94
C ALA A 362 -9.27 -2.84 1.12
N LYS A 363 -8.40 -2.06 1.74
CA LYS A 363 -7.66 -1.01 1.05
C LYS A 363 -6.20 -1.00 1.43
N LYS A 364 -5.38 -0.60 0.47
CA LYS A 364 -4.02 -0.14 0.70
C LYS A 364 -3.72 1.00 -0.25
N ASN A 365 -3.19 2.07 0.28
CA ASN A 365 -2.72 3.20 -0.49
C ASN A 365 -1.20 3.35 -0.39
N GLY A 366 -0.65 4.14 -1.29
CA GLY A 366 0.73 4.55 -1.28
C GLY A 366 0.85 6.04 -1.60
N ASP A 367 1.76 6.70 -0.90
CA ASP A 367 2.05 8.12 -1.06
C ASP A 367 3.58 8.28 -1.01
N SER A 368 4.16 8.84 -2.05
CA SER A 368 5.56 9.23 -2.13
C SER A 368 5.68 10.74 -2.28
N SER A 369 6.86 11.24 -2.62
CA SER A 369 7.06 12.70 -2.76
C SER A 369 6.16 13.36 -3.82
N GLY A 370 5.63 12.59 -4.76
CA GLY A 370 4.80 13.13 -5.85
C GLY A 370 4.08 12.05 -6.66
N SER A 371 4.12 10.78 -6.23
CA SER A 371 3.27 9.73 -6.79
C SER A 371 2.31 9.23 -5.72
N ASN A 372 1.09 8.90 -6.14
CA ASN A 372 0.04 8.40 -5.26
C ASN A 372 -0.65 7.21 -5.89
N CYS A 373 -1.06 6.27 -5.07
CA CYS A 373 -1.85 5.13 -5.53
C CYS A 373 -2.80 4.63 -4.45
N ILE A 374 -3.78 3.87 -4.88
CA ILE A 374 -4.68 3.12 -4.00
C ILE A 374 -5.22 1.90 -4.72
N THR A 375 -5.28 0.79 -4.02
CA THR A 375 -6.07 -0.39 -4.42
C THR A 375 -7.15 -0.66 -3.40
N LEU A 376 -8.39 -0.75 -3.90
CA LEU A 376 -9.58 -1.21 -3.17
C LEU A 376 -9.95 -2.61 -3.65
N LEU A 377 -10.22 -3.51 -2.71
CA LEU A 377 -10.69 -4.87 -2.97
C LEU A 377 -12.04 -5.06 -2.28
N VAL A 378 -13.06 -5.52 -3.00
CA VAL A 378 -14.39 -5.84 -2.45
C VAL A 378 -14.62 -7.35 -2.60
N PRO A 379 -14.16 -8.17 -1.64
CA PRO A 379 -14.17 -9.63 -1.76
C PRO A 379 -15.56 -10.21 -1.96
N ASP A 380 -16.58 -9.65 -1.28
CA ASP A 380 -17.95 -10.17 -1.31
C ASP A 380 -18.60 -10.05 -2.71
N SER A 381 -18.15 -9.13 -3.54
CA SER A 381 -18.61 -8.98 -4.94
C SER A 381 -17.52 -9.25 -5.98
N GLY A 382 -16.29 -9.50 -5.56
CA GLY A 382 -15.18 -9.81 -6.44
C GLY A 382 -14.70 -8.63 -7.29
N TRP A 383 -14.87 -7.40 -6.81
CA TRP A 383 -14.45 -6.19 -7.51
C TRP A 383 -13.16 -5.63 -6.94
N SER A 384 -12.37 -5.01 -7.82
CA SER A 384 -11.24 -4.18 -7.43
C SER A 384 -11.17 -2.91 -8.24
N ILE A 385 -10.70 -1.85 -7.59
CA ILE A 385 -10.38 -0.57 -8.21
C ILE A 385 -8.98 -0.18 -7.78
N THR A 386 -8.11 0.04 -8.75
CA THR A 386 -6.78 0.61 -8.55
C THR A 386 -6.66 1.93 -9.29
N ILE A 387 -6.09 2.93 -8.63
CA ILE A 387 -5.69 4.21 -9.24
C ILE A 387 -4.20 4.40 -8.98
N LEU A 388 -3.44 4.67 -10.04
CA LEU A 388 -2.05 5.08 -10.00
C LEU A 388 -1.95 6.51 -10.55
N ALA A 389 -1.20 7.38 -9.89
CA ALA A 389 -1.08 8.79 -10.23
C ALA A 389 0.36 9.26 -10.04
N ASN A 390 0.87 10.08 -10.96
CA ASN A 390 2.16 10.75 -10.81
C ASN A 390 2.03 12.18 -10.31
N GLY A 391 1.03 12.45 -9.49
CA GLY A 391 0.73 13.72 -8.86
C GLY A 391 -0.40 13.57 -7.84
N GLY A 392 -0.82 14.67 -7.23
CA GLY A 392 -1.88 14.66 -6.24
C GLY A 392 -1.37 14.34 -4.83
N ASN A 393 -2.28 13.87 -3.99
CA ASN A 393 -2.01 13.35 -2.65
C ASN A 393 -3.12 12.38 -2.23
N ALA A 394 -2.92 11.67 -1.12
CA ALA A 394 -3.90 10.69 -0.62
C ALA A 394 -5.28 11.31 -0.35
N ALA A 395 -5.37 12.60 0.05
CA ALA A 395 -6.64 13.28 0.28
C ALA A 395 -7.46 13.51 -1.03
N MET A 396 -6.82 13.43 -2.18
CA MET A 396 -7.46 13.52 -3.50
C MET A 396 -7.75 12.12 -4.08
N ILE A 397 -6.77 11.22 -4.03
CA ILE A 397 -6.81 9.92 -4.72
C ILE A 397 -7.69 8.90 -3.96
N ASP A 398 -7.58 8.82 -2.63
CA ASP A 398 -8.37 7.88 -1.84
C ASP A 398 -9.89 8.10 -1.99
N PRO A 399 -10.43 9.34 -1.81
CA PRO A 399 -11.85 9.60 -2.03
C PRO A 399 -12.30 9.38 -3.47
N ALA A 400 -11.44 9.65 -4.46
CA ALA A 400 -11.76 9.42 -5.87
C ALA A 400 -11.96 7.91 -6.14
N ALA A 401 -11.11 7.05 -5.60
CA ALA A 401 -11.25 5.60 -5.71
C ALA A 401 -12.51 5.09 -4.98
N VAL A 402 -12.80 5.61 -3.79
CA VAL A 402 -14.00 5.23 -3.02
C VAL A 402 -15.28 5.66 -3.76
N ASN A 403 -15.31 6.85 -4.34
CA ASN A 403 -16.45 7.31 -5.15
C ASN A 403 -16.63 6.43 -6.39
N LEU A 404 -15.54 6.08 -7.09
CA LEU A 404 -15.59 5.17 -8.23
C LEU A 404 -16.09 3.77 -7.83
N MET A 405 -15.69 3.29 -6.65
CA MET A 405 -16.18 2.03 -6.08
C MET A 405 -17.70 2.10 -5.85
N HIS A 406 -18.21 3.22 -5.30
CA HIS A 406 -19.66 3.41 -5.08
C HIS A 406 -20.45 3.48 -6.38
N ASP A 407 -19.84 4.01 -7.46
CA ASP A 407 -20.48 4.12 -8.78
C ASP A 407 -20.54 2.77 -9.51
N LEU A 408 -19.50 1.95 -9.38
CA LEU A 408 -19.32 0.75 -10.18
C LEU A 408 -19.71 -0.55 -9.47
N VAL A 409 -19.44 -0.68 -8.18
CA VAL A 409 -19.65 -1.94 -7.47
C VAL A 409 -21.12 -2.10 -7.08
N PRO A 410 -21.76 -3.21 -7.46
CA PRO A 410 -23.14 -3.47 -7.04
C PRO A 410 -23.32 -3.43 -5.52
N ARG A 411 -24.33 -2.74 -5.03
CA ARG A 411 -24.56 -2.60 -3.57
C ARG A 411 -24.93 -3.92 -2.87
N GLN A 412 -25.45 -4.91 -3.61
CA GLN A 412 -25.72 -6.25 -3.10
C GLN A 412 -24.54 -7.17 -3.39
N PRO A 413 -24.10 -8.02 -2.45
CA PRO A 413 -23.07 -9.00 -2.74
C PRO A 413 -23.52 -9.92 -3.87
N ILE A 414 -22.66 -10.10 -4.87
CA ILE A 414 -22.93 -10.98 -6.02
C ILE A 414 -22.86 -12.45 -5.60
N PHE A 415 -22.04 -12.74 -4.59
CA PHE A 415 -21.95 -14.06 -3.97
C PHE A 415 -22.95 -14.09 -2.80
N GLY A 416 -24.04 -14.83 -2.97
CA GLY A 416 -25.08 -14.91 -1.96
C GLY A 416 -24.51 -15.33 -0.60
N SER A 417 -24.70 -14.48 0.40
CA SER A 417 -24.73 -14.94 1.78
C SER A 417 -25.91 -15.87 1.89
N SER A 418 -25.68 -17.18 2.02
CA SER A 418 -26.75 -18.12 2.38
C SER A 418 -27.16 -17.86 3.83
N THR A 419 -27.99 -16.83 4.05
CA THR A 419 -28.84 -16.75 5.23
C THR A 419 -30.09 -17.55 4.92
N GLY A 420 -29.93 -18.85 4.76
CA GLY A 420 -31.00 -19.83 4.76
C GLY A 420 -31.06 -20.46 6.13
N SER A 421 -32.04 -20.08 6.91
CA SER A 421 -32.50 -20.89 8.03
C SER A 421 -33.03 -22.21 7.51
N SER A 422 -32.24 -23.30 7.62
CA SER A 422 -32.74 -24.67 7.86
C SER A 422 -31.57 -25.66 7.85
N SER A 423 -31.40 -26.34 8.96
CA SER A 423 -30.91 -27.70 9.16
C SER A 423 -29.90 -28.29 8.15
N GLY A 424 -28.64 -28.42 8.59
CA GLY A 424 -27.77 -29.57 8.28
C GLY A 424 -26.98 -29.50 6.99
N SER A 425 -25.79 -29.06 7.14
CA SER A 425 -24.49 -29.41 6.53
C SER A 425 -23.68 -28.13 6.27
N ASP A 426 -22.88 -27.81 7.27
CA ASP A 426 -21.84 -26.79 7.22
C ASP A 426 -20.90 -27.05 6.06
N VAL A 427 -20.82 -26.08 5.12
CA VAL A 427 -19.55 -25.77 4.51
C VAL A 427 -19.09 -24.46 5.18
N GLY A 428 -18.80 -24.56 6.46
CA GLY A 428 -18.18 -23.53 7.23
C GLY A 428 -16.75 -23.32 6.75
N PHE A 429 -16.35 -22.09 6.61
CA PHE A 429 -14.95 -21.72 6.73
C PHE A 429 -14.49 -22.26 8.10
N GLN A 430 -13.86 -23.42 8.09
CA GLN A 430 -13.22 -23.94 9.29
C GLN A 430 -12.07 -22.98 9.63
N THR A 431 -12.22 -22.32 10.76
CA THR A 431 -11.09 -21.80 11.53
C THR A 431 -10.24 -22.99 11.93
N GLY A 432 -9.31 -23.35 11.08
CA GLY A 432 -8.27 -24.31 11.42
C GLY A 432 -7.38 -23.62 12.46
N SER A 433 -7.58 -23.96 13.71
CA SER A 433 -6.57 -23.78 14.74
C SER A 433 -5.37 -24.63 14.33
N PHE A 434 -4.34 -23.99 13.81
CA PHE A 434 -3.03 -24.60 13.71
C PHE A 434 -2.43 -24.60 15.11
N GLY A 435 -2.37 -25.80 15.71
CA GLY A 435 -1.62 -26.09 16.92
C GLY A 435 -0.12 -26.14 16.66
#